data_79df36b91bedf6e41e37bfaf3efe5872
#
_entry.id   79df36b91bedf6e41e37bfaf3efe5872
#
_cell.length_a   1.000
_cell.length_b   1.000
_cell.length_c   1.000
_cell.angle_alpha   90.00
_cell.angle_beta   90.00
_cell.angle_gamma   90.00
#
_symmetry.space_group_name_H-M   'P 1'
#
loop_
_entity.id
_entity.type
_entity.pdbx_description
1 polymer ?
#
loop_
_entity_poly.entity_id
_entity_poly.type
_entity_poly.pdbx_seq_one_letter_code
_entity_poly.pdbx_strand_id
1 'polypeptide(L)'
;MFIYIEILRSVMIQLDILVVGDLKRDEDGKILKADSTSVLIRTPKHTIVVDPSTKYMKPFLKTSFKQVGVLPKDVDIVILTHTHQDHIENLDMFKKAKVYLHSGAEKEIPGATIISDKVFDLCEGVKLVHTPGHCDEEMSVFVEADRKYVVAGDACPLEDNFLLNVPPALNNNPELAKESLKKIVDYADVIIPGHGFPFMTEQ
;
A
#
# COMPACT_ATOMS: atom_id res chain seq x y z
N MET A 1 -27.68 -22.68 -1.58
CA MET A 1 -26.57 -22.29 -0.66
C MET A 1 -25.31 -21.84 -1.38
N PHE A 2 -24.83 -22.55 -2.43
CA PHE A 2 -23.63 -22.14 -3.18
C PHE A 2 -23.78 -20.80 -3.93
N ILE A 3 -24.93 -20.54 -4.58
CA ILE A 3 -25.19 -19.28 -5.31
C ILE A 3 -25.21 -18.08 -4.36
N TYR A 4 -25.69 -18.23 -3.13
CA TYR A 4 -25.74 -17.14 -2.14
C TYR A 4 -24.34 -16.77 -1.61
N ILE A 5 -23.44 -17.76 -1.52
CA ILE A 5 -22.05 -17.56 -1.12
C ILE A 5 -21.24 -16.86 -2.24
N GLU A 6 -21.51 -17.20 -3.51
CA GLU A 6 -20.89 -16.50 -4.65
C GLU A 6 -21.37 -15.05 -4.77
N ILE A 7 -22.66 -14.78 -4.54
CA ILE A 7 -23.21 -13.42 -4.54
C ILE A 7 -22.62 -12.59 -3.40
N LEU A 8 -22.45 -13.16 -2.20
CA LEU A 8 -21.79 -12.45 -1.08
C LEU A 8 -20.31 -12.18 -1.34
N ARG A 9 -19.60 -13.11 -2.02
CA ARG A 9 -18.20 -12.88 -2.42
C ARG A 9 -18.06 -11.77 -3.47
N SER A 10 -19.06 -11.57 -4.33
CA SER A 10 -19.03 -10.51 -5.36
C SER A 10 -19.35 -9.11 -4.82
N VAL A 11 -19.77 -8.99 -3.57
CA VAL A 11 -20.17 -7.71 -2.93
C VAL A 11 -19.12 -7.24 -1.92
N MET A 12 -18.21 -8.12 -1.47
CA MET A 12 -17.22 -7.77 -0.44
C MET A 12 -15.88 -7.34 -1.04
N ILE A 13 -15.28 -6.35 -0.40
CA ILE A 13 -13.90 -5.95 -0.70
C ILE A 13 -12.97 -7.07 -0.23
N GLN A 14 -12.01 -7.46 -1.06
CA GLN A 14 -11.02 -8.49 -0.77
C GLN A 14 -9.62 -7.92 -0.94
N LEU A 15 -8.74 -8.28 0.00
CA LEU A 15 -7.34 -7.93 -0.04
C LEU A 15 -6.48 -9.19 -0.17
N ASP A 16 -5.54 -9.18 -1.11
CA ASP A 16 -4.52 -10.22 -1.27
C ASP A 16 -3.14 -9.57 -1.21
N ILE A 17 -2.24 -10.14 -0.43
CA ILE A 17 -0.83 -9.74 -0.45
C ILE A 17 -0.19 -10.41 -1.66
N LEU A 18 0.19 -9.62 -2.65
CA LEU A 18 0.86 -10.14 -3.85
C LEU A 18 2.30 -10.54 -3.58
N VAL A 19 3.02 -9.68 -2.86
CA VAL A 19 4.37 -9.95 -2.35
C VAL A 19 4.54 -9.24 -1.02
N VAL A 20 5.29 -9.87 -0.12
CA VAL A 20 5.71 -9.27 1.14
C VAL A 20 7.05 -8.59 0.91
N GLY A 21 7.15 -7.34 1.29
CA GLY A 21 8.37 -6.55 1.23
C GLY A 21 9.43 -7.01 2.24
N ASP A 22 10.67 -6.57 2.03
CA ASP A 22 11.79 -6.86 2.93
C ASP A 22 12.71 -5.63 3.01
N LEU A 23 12.98 -5.17 4.23
CA LEU A 23 13.88 -4.05 4.49
C LEU A 23 15.03 -4.54 5.37
N LYS A 24 16.25 -4.54 4.82
CA LYS A 24 17.46 -4.92 5.54
C LYS A 24 18.43 -3.76 5.63
N ARG A 25 19.00 -3.58 6.81
CA ARG A 25 20.05 -2.60 7.10
C ARG A 25 21.27 -3.30 7.67
N ASP A 26 22.43 -2.71 7.47
CA ASP A 26 23.65 -3.11 8.20
C ASP A 26 23.69 -2.47 9.61
N GLU A 27 24.76 -2.76 10.34
CA GLU A 27 25.01 -2.27 11.70
C GLU A 27 25.09 -0.72 11.77
N ASP A 28 25.45 -0.06 10.66
CA ASP A 28 25.54 1.38 10.56
C ASP A 28 24.20 2.01 10.09
N GLY A 29 23.15 1.20 9.91
CA GLY A 29 21.83 1.64 9.47
C GLY A 29 21.66 1.87 7.95
N LYS A 30 22.69 1.56 7.15
CA LYS A 30 22.64 1.65 5.70
C LYS A 30 21.72 0.57 5.11
N ILE A 31 20.86 0.97 4.19
CA ILE A 31 19.96 0.04 3.49
C ILE A 31 20.78 -0.89 2.59
N LEU A 32 20.70 -2.18 2.85
CA LEU A 32 21.26 -3.25 2.03
C LEU A 32 20.23 -3.82 1.05
N LYS A 33 18.96 -3.80 1.42
CA LYS A 33 17.83 -4.26 0.61
C LYS A 33 16.58 -3.51 1.01
N ALA A 34 15.79 -3.10 0.02
CA ALA A 34 14.44 -2.61 0.19
C ALA A 34 13.58 -3.11 -0.97
N ASP A 35 12.55 -3.90 -0.64
CA ASP A 35 11.47 -4.29 -1.55
C ASP A 35 10.16 -3.96 -0.85
N SER A 36 9.24 -3.24 -1.47
CA SER A 36 7.96 -2.93 -0.83
C SER A 36 6.98 -4.08 -0.85
N THR A 37 6.07 -4.13 0.12
CA THR A 37 4.89 -4.98 0.11
C THR A 37 3.92 -4.49 -0.97
N SER A 38 3.41 -5.40 -1.81
CA SER A 38 2.44 -5.08 -2.84
C SER A 38 1.11 -5.75 -2.53
N VAL A 39 0.02 -4.97 -2.62
CA VAL A 39 -1.32 -5.41 -2.24
C VAL A 39 -2.27 -5.30 -3.42
N LEU A 40 -3.08 -6.34 -3.63
CA LEU A 40 -4.22 -6.33 -4.54
C LEU A 40 -5.50 -6.11 -3.71
N ILE A 41 -6.27 -5.10 -4.07
CA ILE A 41 -7.58 -4.83 -3.50
C ILE A 41 -8.61 -5.03 -4.61
N ARG A 42 -9.58 -5.90 -4.37
CA ARG A 42 -10.70 -6.15 -5.29
C ARG A 42 -11.97 -5.63 -4.65
N THR A 43 -12.59 -4.67 -5.31
CA THR A 43 -13.92 -4.15 -4.98
C THR A 43 -14.93 -4.63 -6.00
N PRO A 44 -16.24 -4.43 -5.81
CA PRO A 44 -17.23 -4.75 -6.84
C PRO A 44 -17.02 -4.06 -8.18
N LYS A 45 -16.28 -2.95 -8.20
CA LYS A 45 -16.10 -2.10 -9.39
C LYS A 45 -14.67 -2.00 -9.87
N HIS A 46 -13.69 -2.23 -8.99
CA HIS A 46 -12.28 -1.95 -9.27
C HIS A 46 -11.35 -3.07 -8.83
N THR A 47 -10.30 -3.25 -9.60
CA THR A 47 -9.15 -4.09 -9.31
C THR A 47 -7.94 -3.17 -9.12
N ILE A 48 -7.52 -3.00 -7.88
CA ILE A 48 -6.56 -1.98 -7.46
C ILE A 48 -5.27 -2.66 -7.02
N VAL A 49 -4.13 -2.13 -7.42
CA VAL A 49 -2.82 -2.51 -6.88
C VAL A 49 -2.24 -1.34 -6.10
N VAL A 50 -1.74 -1.61 -4.91
CA VAL A 50 -0.98 -0.65 -4.11
C VAL A 50 0.49 -1.06 -4.15
N ASP A 51 1.36 -0.14 -4.52
CA ASP A 51 2.82 -0.27 -4.60
C ASP A 51 3.31 -1.52 -5.36
N PRO A 52 3.66 -1.38 -6.63
CA PRO A 52 4.08 -2.53 -7.45
C PRO A 52 5.49 -3.04 -7.18
N SER A 53 6.13 -2.65 -6.09
CA SER A 53 7.43 -3.14 -5.61
C SER A 53 8.60 -2.99 -6.59
N THR A 54 9.77 -3.56 -6.23
CA THR A 54 10.98 -3.53 -7.06
C THR A 54 10.91 -4.45 -8.26
N LYS A 55 11.76 -4.19 -9.25
CA LYS A 55 11.93 -5.08 -10.42
C LYS A 55 12.34 -6.51 -10.04
N TYR A 56 13.01 -6.71 -8.92
CA TYR A 56 13.40 -8.03 -8.41
C TYR A 56 12.18 -8.85 -7.98
N MET A 57 11.11 -8.18 -7.53
CA MET A 57 9.86 -8.82 -7.14
C MET A 57 8.94 -9.14 -8.33
N LYS A 58 9.25 -8.68 -9.55
CA LYS A 58 8.42 -8.92 -10.75
C LYS A 58 8.07 -10.39 -11.03
N PRO A 59 8.98 -11.38 -10.92
CA PRO A 59 8.65 -12.79 -11.10
C PRO A 59 7.65 -13.30 -10.05
N PHE A 60 7.79 -12.85 -8.80
CA PHE A 60 6.89 -13.21 -7.70
C PHE A 60 5.50 -12.58 -7.89
N LEU A 61 5.42 -11.30 -8.25
CA LEU A 61 4.17 -10.62 -8.61
C LEU A 61 3.42 -11.40 -9.70
N LYS A 62 4.11 -11.78 -10.78
CA LYS A 62 3.49 -12.59 -11.85
C LYS A 62 2.94 -13.92 -11.36
N THR A 63 3.62 -14.56 -10.42
CA THR A 63 3.17 -15.83 -9.82
C THR A 63 1.94 -15.60 -8.94
N SER A 64 1.97 -14.59 -8.07
CA SER A 64 0.85 -14.24 -7.19
C SER A 64 -0.40 -13.85 -7.97
N PHE A 65 -0.26 -13.06 -9.03
CA PHE A 65 -1.38 -12.74 -9.92
C PHE A 65 -2.05 -13.98 -10.50
N LYS A 66 -1.27 -15.00 -10.90
CA LYS A 66 -1.83 -16.28 -11.37
C LYS A 66 -2.56 -17.04 -10.25
N GLN A 67 -2.01 -17.02 -9.03
CA GLN A 67 -2.61 -17.70 -7.87
C GLN A 67 -3.95 -17.10 -7.47
N VAL A 68 -4.07 -15.76 -7.51
CA VAL A 68 -5.33 -15.07 -7.19
C VAL A 68 -6.30 -15.00 -8.38
N GLY A 69 -5.92 -15.53 -9.55
CA GLY A 69 -6.77 -15.58 -10.74
C GLY A 69 -7.03 -14.24 -11.42
N VAL A 70 -6.14 -13.26 -11.25
CA VAL A 70 -6.21 -11.92 -11.85
C VAL A 70 -5.06 -11.75 -12.83
N LEU A 71 -5.26 -11.05 -13.92
CA LEU A 71 -4.18 -10.69 -14.83
C LEU A 71 -3.77 -9.22 -14.60
N PRO A 72 -2.47 -8.87 -14.67
CA PRO A 72 -2.02 -7.48 -14.50
C PRO A 72 -2.71 -6.49 -15.46
N LYS A 73 -3.12 -6.94 -16.64
CA LYS A 73 -3.87 -6.11 -17.61
C LYS A 73 -5.30 -5.77 -17.18
N ASP A 74 -5.83 -6.51 -16.19
CA ASP A 74 -7.19 -6.34 -15.66
C ASP A 74 -7.20 -5.44 -14.41
N VAL A 75 -6.02 -5.01 -13.95
CA VAL A 75 -5.87 -3.96 -12.95
C VAL A 75 -6.23 -2.62 -13.60
N ASP A 76 -7.19 -1.93 -13.05
CA ASP A 76 -7.69 -0.64 -13.56
C ASP A 76 -7.18 0.56 -12.75
N ILE A 77 -6.69 0.33 -11.53
CA ILE A 77 -6.12 1.37 -10.67
C ILE A 77 -4.79 0.88 -10.07
N VAL A 78 -3.79 1.75 -10.09
CA VAL A 78 -2.57 1.62 -9.27
C VAL A 78 -2.50 2.81 -8.33
N ILE A 79 -2.28 2.55 -7.06
CA ILE A 79 -2.03 3.56 -6.04
C ILE A 79 -0.55 3.47 -5.66
N LEU A 80 0.14 4.60 -5.70
CA LEU A 80 1.48 4.72 -5.17
C LEU A 80 1.39 5.44 -3.84
N THR A 81 1.82 4.78 -2.76
CA THR A 81 1.87 5.43 -1.44
C THR A 81 2.83 6.61 -1.49
N HIS A 82 3.94 6.45 -2.17
CA HIS A 82 4.92 7.46 -2.49
C HIS A 82 5.79 7.03 -3.68
N THR A 83 6.81 7.82 -4.05
CA THR A 83 7.56 7.61 -5.30
C THR A 83 8.99 7.09 -5.10
N HIS A 84 9.34 6.53 -3.94
CA HIS A 84 10.61 5.83 -3.80
C HIS A 84 10.68 4.61 -4.72
N GLN A 85 11.91 4.30 -5.15
CA GLN A 85 12.16 3.36 -6.23
C GLN A 85 11.61 1.96 -5.94
N ASP A 86 11.73 1.51 -4.72
CA ASP A 86 11.31 0.19 -4.27
C ASP A 86 9.79 0.01 -4.21
N HIS A 87 9.01 1.08 -4.39
CA HIS A 87 7.55 1.04 -4.46
C HIS A 87 7.02 1.06 -5.91
N ILE A 88 7.78 1.53 -6.90
CA ILE A 88 7.25 1.92 -8.22
C ILE A 88 7.82 1.16 -9.41
N GLU A 89 8.86 0.32 -9.26
CA GLU A 89 9.63 -0.20 -10.41
C GLU A 89 8.84 -1.10 -11.37
N ASN A 90 7.72 -1.70 -10.94
CA ASN A 90 6.92 -2.57 -11.81
C ASN A 90 5.65 -1.91 -12.35
N LEU A 91 5.56 -0.58 -12.38
CA LEU A 91 4.45 0.15 -13.00
C LEU A 91 4.19 -0.26 -14.46
N ASP A 92 5.24 -0.69 -15.17
CA ASP A 92 5.13 -1.16 -16.57
C ASP A 92 4.23 -2.39 -16.74
N MET A 93 3.92 -3.12 -15.67
CA MET A 93 2.98 -4.25 -15.69
C MET A 93 1.52 -3.80 -15.87
N PHE A 94 1.19 -2.54 -15.53
CA PHE A 94 -0.18 -2.02 -15.40
C PHE A 94 -0.49 -0.90 -16.40
N LYS A 95 -0.17 -1.13 -17.67
CA LYS A 95 -0.22 -0.10 -18.74
C LYS A 95 -1.58 0.55 -18.96
N LYS A 96 -2.67 -0.08 -18.51
CA LYS A 96 -4.05 0.42 -18.68
C LYS A 96 -4.61 1.03 -17.40
N ALA A 97 -3.92 0.84 -16.28
CA ALA A 97 -4.36 1.32 -15.00
C ALA A 97 -4.22 2.84 -14.89
N LYS A 98 -5.19 3.47 -14.24
CA LYS A 98 -5.07 4.84 -13.80
C LYS A 98 -4.19 4.87 -12.55
N VAL A 99 -3.11 5.64 -12.59
CA VAL A 99 -2.19 5.78 -11.47
C VAL A 99 -2.61 6.96 -10.61
N TYR A 100 -2.65 6.75 -9.28
CA TYR A 100 -2.91 7.79 -8.30
C TYR A 100 -1.69 7.97 -7.41
N LEU A 101 -1.33 9.22 -7.15
CA LEU A 101 -0.32 9.61 -6.16
C LEU A 101 -0.66 10.98 -5.57
N HIS A 102 -0.08 11.31 -4.41
CA HIS A 102 -0.31 12.59 -3.75
C HIS A 102 0.58 13.70 -4.35
N SER A 103 0.13 14.94 -4.22
CA SER A 103 0.93 16.12 -4.58
C SER A 103 2.20 16.20 -3.74
N GLY A 104 3.26 16.75 -4.33
CA GLY A 104 4.58 16.79 -3.70
C GLY A 104 5.46 15.58 -4.01
N ALA A 105 4.99 14.66 -4.86
CA ALA A 105 5.77 13.50 -5.29
C ALA A 105 7.14 13.91 -5.84
N GLU A 106 8.19 13.26 -5.32
CA GLU A 106 9.58 13.54 -5.72
C GLU A 106 9.86 13.16 -7.16
N LYS A 107 9.17 12.12 -7.66
CA LYS A 107 9.27 11.67 -9.06
C LYS A 107 7.99 11.94 -9.81
N GLU A 108 8.11 12.55 -10.96
CA GLU A 108 7.00 12.69 -11.88
C GLU A 108 6.66 11.32 -12.50
N ILE A 109 5.38 10.94 -12.40
CA ILE A 109 4.84 9.75 -13.06
C ILE A 109 3.93 10.23 -14.19
N PRO A 110 4.35 10.10 -15.46
CA PRO A 110 3.57 10.60 -16.60
C PRO A 110 2.15 10.02 -16.64
N GLY A 111 1.16 10.91 -16.73
CA GLY A 111 -0.25 10.52 -16.82
C GLY A 111 -0.90 10.14 -15.50
N ALA A 112 -0.21 10.26 -14.37
CA ALA A 112 -0.80 10.02 -13.07
C ALA A 112 -1.83 11.09 -12.68
N THR A 113 -2.80 10.69 -11.89
CA THR A 113 -3.76 11.57 -11.23
C THR A 113 -3.20 12.03 -9.90
N ILE A 114 -2.99 13.32 -9.77
CA ILE A 114 -2.44 13.94 -8.56
C ILE A 114 -3.59 14.25 -7.60
N ILE A 115 -3.47 13.79 -6.36
CA ILE A 115 -4.38 14.11 -5.27
C ILE A 115 -3.72 15.17 -4.38
N SER A 116 -4.48 16.18 -3.98
CA SER A 116 -4.01 17.21 -3.03
C SER A 116 -4.83 17.23 -1.75
N ASP A 117 -5.86 16.40 -1.68
CA ASP A 117 -6.75 16.31 -0.52
C ASP A 117 -6.11 15.50 0.60
N LYS A 118 -6.34 15.91 1.85
CA LYS A 118 -5.91 15.13 3.01
C LYS A 118 -6.58 13.75 3.11
N VAL A 119 -7.81 13.65 2.58
CA VAL A 119 -8.58 12.41 2.46
C VAL A 119 -9.30 12.44 1.12
N PHE A 120 -9.12 11.41 0.33
CA PHE A 120 -9.75 11.24 -0.97
C PHE A 120 -10.54 9.93 -1.00
N ASP A 121 -11.86 10.01 -1.18
CA ASP A 121 -12.70 8.83 -1.35
C ASP A 121 -12.52 8.27 -2.77
N LEU A 122 -11.76 7.19 -2.91
CA LEU A 122 -11.46 6.58 -4.22
C LEU A 122 -12.68 5.83 -4.76
N CYS A 123 -13.26 4.99 -3.92
CA CYS A 123 -14.49 4.25 -4.18
C CYS A 123 -15.08 3.77 -2.85
N GLU A 124 -16.26 3.13 -2.91
CA GLU A 124 -16.92 2.60 -1.72
C GLU A 124 -15.97 1.69 -0.93
N GLY A 125 -15.76 2.01 0.34
CA GLY A 125 -14.89 1.30 1.28
C GLY A 125 -13.37 1.47 1.06
N VAL A 126 -12.92 2.33 0.12
CA VAL A 126 -11.48 2.59 -0.11
C VAL A 126 -11.20 4.09 -0.14
N LYS A 127 -10.34 4.54 0.78
CA LYS A 127 -9.91 5.94 0.89
C LYS A 127 -8.40 6.06 0.82
N LEU A 128 -7.93 7.12 0.20
CA LEU A 128 -6.53 7.53 0.20
C LEU A 128 -6.37 8.63 1.23
N VAL A 129 -5.51 8.42 2.21
CA VAL A 129 -5.30 9.35 3.32
C VAL A 129 -3.87 9.85 3.30
N HIS A 130 -3.68 11.17 3.29
CA HIS A 130 -2.36 11.78 3.37
C HIS A 130 -1.75 11.51 4.76
N THR A 131 -0.62 10.81 4.76
CA THR A 131 0.12 10.34 5.94
C THR A 131 1.60 10.75 5.85
N PRO A 132 1.88 12.08 5.77
CA PRO A 132 3.23 12.59 5.55
C PRO A 132 4.15 12.34 6.74
N GLY A 133 5.44 12.48 6.48
CA GLY A 133 6.48 12.43 7.50
C GLY A 133 7.68 11.60 7.07
N HIS A 134 7.47 10.40 6.50
CA HIS A 134 8.52 9.68 5.78
C HIS A 134 8.98 10.51 4.57
N CYS A 135 8.04 10.88 3.74
CA CYS A 135 8.17 11.91 2.71
C CYS A 135 6.90 12.79 2.68
N ASP A 136 6.92 13.88 1.91
CA ASP A 136 5.85 14.86 1.90
C ASP A 136 4.60 14.35 1.17
N GLU A 137 4.77 13.51 0.15
CA GLU A 137 3.69 12.93 -0.65
C GLU A 137 3.11 11.64 -0.09
N GLU A 138 3.64 11.13 1.03
CA GLU A 138 3.20 9.83 1.57
C GLU A 138 1.71 9.79 1.81
N MET A 139 1.06 8.76 1.28
CA MET A 139 -0.34 8.45 1.57
C MET A 139 -0.52 6.98 1.87
N SER A 140 -1.46 6.67 2.74
CA SER A 140 -1.85 5.30 3.07
C SER A 140 -3.23 4.99 2.50
N VAL A 141 -3.49 3.71 2.21
CA VAL A 141 -4.78 3.24 1.70
C VAL A 141 -5.58 2.62 2.82
N PHE A 142 -6.69 3.26 3.17
CA PHE A 142 -7.62 2.85 4.22
C PHE A 142 -8.75 2.04 3.57
N VAL A 143 -8.95 0.82 4.03
CA VAL A 143 -9.91 -0.12 3.44
C VAL A 143 -10.85 -0.66 4.50
N GLU A 144 -12.16 -0.52 4.27
CA GLU A 144 -13.22 -1.08 5.09
C GLU A 144 -13.80 -2.31 4.39
N ALA A 145 -13.36 -3.50 4.82
CA ALA A 145 -13.76 -4.81 4.30
C ALA A 145 -14.44 -5.62 5.40
N ASP A 146 -14.05 -6.88 5.62
CA ASP A 146 -14.44 -7.65 6.81
C ASP A 146 -13.83 -7.10 8.10
N ARG A 147 -12.75 -6.36 7.96
CA ARG A 147 -12.03 -5.59 8.99
C ARG A 147 -11.61 -4.25 8.40
N LYS A 148 -11.08 -3.38 9.25
CA LYS A 148 -10.43 -2.14 8.84
C LYS A 148 -8.95 -2.40 8.59
N TYR A 149 -8.56 -2.35 7.33
CA TYR A 149 -7.16 -2.50 6.90
C TYR A 149 -6.56 -1.15 6.57
N VAL A 150 -5.27 -1.00 6.82
CA VAL A 150 -4.49 0.11 6.27
C VAL A 150 -3.25 -0.44 5.56
N VAL A 151 -3.14 -0.18 4.26
CA VAL A 151 -1.87 -0.34 3.54
C VAL A 151 -1.09 0.93 3.80
N ALA A 152 -0.11 0.83 4.67
CA ALA A 152 0.49 1.99 5.32
C ALA A 152 1.59 2.67 4.48
N GLY A 153 2.19 1.96 3.51
CA GLY A 153 3.42 2.43 2.90
C GLY A 153 4.50 2.65 3.95
N ASP A 154 5.35 3.63 3.74
CA ASP A 154 6.44 3.94 4.66
C ASP A 154 6.05 4.94 5.77
N ALA A 155 4.76 5.27 5.89
CA ALA A 155 4.22 5.84 7.12
C ALA A 155 4.30 4.84 8.31
N CYS A 156 4.29 3.52 7.99
CA CYS A 156 4.61 2.42 8.91
C CYS A 156 5.40 1.36 8.13
N PRO A 157 6.72 1.52 7.93
CA PRO A 157 7.49 0.60 7.10
C PRO A 157 7.63 -0.81 7.71
N LEU A 158 7.68 -0.94 9.03
CA LEU A 158 7.85 -2.21 9.74
C LEU A 158 6.90 -2.30 10.94
N GLU A 159 6.59 -3.51 11.39
CA GLU A 159 5.83 -3.76 12.62
C GLU A 159 6.48 -3.11 13.86
N ASP A 160 7.81 -3.04 13.90
CA ASP A 160 8.56 -2.39 14.99
C ASP A 160 8.18 -0.90 15.16
N ASN A 161 7.81 -0.21 14.09
CA ASN A 161 7.34 1.18 14.19
C ASN A 161 6.07 1.28 15.02
N PHE A 162 5.15 0.31 14.84
CA PHE A 162 3.95 0.20 15.66
C PHE A 162 4.27 -0.23 17.10
N LEU A 163 5.03 -1.33 17.29
CA LEU A 163 5.32 -1.92 18.59
C LEU A 163 6.07 -0.95 19.51
N LEU A 164 7.02 -0.21 18.97
CA LEU A 164 7.85 0.75 19.71
C LEU A 164 7.27 2.17 19.70
N ASN A 165 6.20 2.41 18.94
CA ASN A 165 5.60 3.73 18.72
C ASN A 165 6.63 4.78 18.27
N VAL A 166 7.44 4.41 17.26
CA VAL A 166 8.51 5.25 16.72
C VAL A 166 8.28 5.57 15.24
N PRO A 167 8.66 6.76 14.78
CA PRO A 167 8.58 7.09 13.36
C PRO A 167 9.52 6.21 12.52
N PRO A 168 9.33 6.16 11.19
CA PRO A 168 10.30 5.57 10.27
C PRO A 168 11.70 6.12 10.51
N ALA A 169 12.73 5.27 10.42
CA ALA A 169 14.12 5.70 10.62
C ALA A 169 14.57 6.72 9.54
N LEU A 170 14.07 6.56 8.32
CA LEU A 170 14.16 7.56 7.26
C LEU A 170 12.86 8.37 7.26
N ASN A 171 12.97 9.66 7.52
CA ASN A 171 11.83 10.56 7.51
C ASN A 171 12.29 12.01 7.27
N ASN A 172 11.42 12.80 6.63
CA ASN A 172 11.62 14.23 6.44
C ASN A 172 11.16 15.02 7.68
N ASN A 173 10.18 14.46 8.42
CA ASN A 173 9.62 15.11 9.60
C ASN A 173 9.12 14.06 10.61
N PRO A 174 9.85 13.82 11.70
CA PRO A 174 9.52 12.79 12.67
C PRO A 174 8.20 13.06 13.42
N GLU A 175 7.84 14.32 13.65
CA GLU A 175 6.59 14.66 14.35
C GLU A 175 5.37 14.37 13.45
N LEU A 176 5.42 14.76 12.18
CA LEU A 176 4.37 14.41 11.21
C LEU A 176 4.27 12.90 11.00
N ALA A 177 5.42 12.19 10.97
CA ALA A 177 5.44 10.74 10.86
C ALA A 177 4.75 10.04 12.05
N LYS A 178 4.94 10.54 13.27
CA LYS A 178 4.23 10.06 14.46
C LYS A 178 2.73 10.34 14.40
N GLU A 179 2.33 11.53 13.95
CA GLU A 179 0.92 11.86 13.75
C GLU A 179 0.27 10.96 12.72
N SER A 180 0.99 10.66 11.64
CA SER A 180 0.56 9.76 10.57
C SER A 180 0.43 8.32 11.06
N LEU A 181 1.42 7.80 11.78
CA LEU A 181 1.36 6.49 12.41
C LEU A 181 0.16 6.40 13.38
N LYS A 182 -0.05 7.44 14.20
CA LYS A 182 -1.21 7.49 15.09
C LYS A 182 -2.54 7.40 14.33
N LYS A 183 -2.72 8.13 13.23
CA LYS A 183 -3.94 8.05 12.39
C LYS A 183 -4.18 6.63 11.87
N ILE A 184 -3.10 5.95 11.46
CA ILE A 184 -3.15 4.57 10.98
C ILE A 184 -3.62 3.64 12.10
N VAL A 185 -2.97 3.71 13.26
CA VAL A 185 -3.26 2.86 14.44
C VAL A 185 -4.68 3.11 14.99
N ASP A 186 -5.12 4.37 15.06
CA ASP A 186 -6.47 4.71 15.56
C ASP A 186 -7.59 4.14 14.67
N TYR A 187 -7.31 3.82 13.42
CA TYR A 187 -8.30 3.31 12.46
C TYR A 187 -8.21 1.80 12.26
N ALA A 188 -7.01 1.26 12.14
CA ALA A 188 -6.78 -0.08 11.61
C ALA A 188 -7.01 -1.19 12.65
N ASP A 189 -7.70 -2.27 12.24
CA ASP A 189 -7.64 -3.57 12.91
C ASP A 189 -6.40 -4.35 12.43
N VAL A 190 -6.01 -4.13 11.15
CA VAL A 190 -4.86 -4.76 10.50
C VAL A 190 -4.04 -3.70 9.77
N ILE A 191 -2.74 -3.66 10.02
CA ILE A 191 -1.79 -2.83 9.28
C ILE A 191 -1.00 -3.72 8.32
N ILE A 192 -0.92 -3.30 7.05
CA ILE A 192 -0.05 -3.87 6.03
C ILE A 192 1.10 -2.87 5.86
N PRO A 193 2.29 -3.17 6.40
CA PRO A 193 3.42 -2.24 6.42
C PRO A 193 4.06 -2.11 5.04
N GLY A 194 4.85 -1.06 4.82
CA GLY A 194 5.64 -0.87 3.60
C GLY A 194 6.57 -2.05 3.32
N HIS A 195 7.16 -2.61 4.38
CA HIS A 195 8.09 -3.74 4.32
C HIS A 195 7.78 -4.74 5.44
N GLY A 196 7.30 -5.93 5.08
CA GLY A 196 7.01 -6.98 6.07
C GLY A 196 5.60 -7.56 5.97
N PHE A 197 5.29 -8.44 6.90
CA PHE A 197 3.99 -9.12 6.96
C PHE A 197 2.92 -8.22 7.58
N PRO A 198 1.65 -8.39 7.17
CA PRO A 198 0.52 -7.77 7.88
C PRO A 198 0.48 -8.20 9.35
N PHE A 199 0.05 -7.30 10.22
CA PHE A 199 -0.10 -7.55 11.65
C PHE A 199 -1.37 -6.90 12.21
N MET A 200 -1.84 -7.42 13.37
CA MET A 200 -3.01 -6.90 14.07
C MET A 200 -2.61 -5.77 15.01
N THR A 201 -3.48 -4.77 15.17
CA THR A 201 -3.26 -3.65 16.11
C THR A 201 -3.72 -3.99 17.54
N GLU A 202 -4.64 -4.94 17.70
CA GLU A 202 -5.04 -5.45 19.01
C GLU A 202 -4.03 -6.53 19.47
N GLN A 203 -3.46 -6.33 20.64
CA GLN A 203 -2.64 -7.30 21.37
C GLN A 203 -3.43 -7.92 22.51
#